data_fd53c5e08efa4e9c3377a60c7e2ab3d6
#
_entry.id   fd53c5e08efa4e9c3377a60c7e2ab3d6
#
_cell.length_a   1.000
_cell.length_b   1.000
_cell.length_c   1.000
_cell.angle_alpha   90.00
_cell.angle_beta   90.00
_cell.angle_gamma   90.00
#
_symmetry.space_group_name_H-M   'P 1'
#
loop_
_entity.id
_entity.type
_entity.pdbx_description
1 polymer ?
#
loop_
_entity_poly.entity_id
_entity_poly.type
_entity_poly.pdbx_seq_one_letter_code
_entity_poly.pdbx_strand_id
1 'polypeptide(L)'
;MVSTELDLNEAFSAEPLTRENIFSLKNQIYTSKANYEELENKIKSLRSSISSESDSSDAKKSTLILGICLWISGNQEEAFEVLTTLKSNKFASYFLGKCYQDRKEYGKALECFERSIMANEDEFEIQLRIAETERMSGDPESALKKIQKLSKGHDDDADLHYHWAHCLDNLGEYDDALTQYNRSLEIDPSHPGSLFRLAYYYDLNGEDEKALEYYEKCVETVPIYTNAMINLGLIYEDNDNYEKAISCFYAVLQSHPNHKTAKLFLKDAEAGLNMLYDDDKVKKQDQEIEVLNIPISDFELSVRSKNCLERMNIITLADLTKVTEYELLSYKNFGETSLTEIKHILNQKGLRLGQAVESDIFLDSDTGAGADNGNGAGNSDQSITISNDSDTGADADDGNQSNTISKLEFSDDCRGAIAEIGIETIDDLAAKTESELLEENGFAQSFVDEIINQLETIGLKLHSGTI
;
A
#
# COMPACT_ATOMS: atom_id res chain seq x y z
N MET A 1 -16.41 4.77 21.00
CA MET A 1 -17.61 3.99 20.64
C MET A 1 -17.41 2.58 21.21
N VAL A 2 -18.37 2.09 21.99
CA VAL A 2 -18.32 0.72 22.54
C VAL A 2 -18.50 -0.22 21.36
N SER A 3 -17.47 -1.01 21.02
CA SER A 3 -17.61 -2.11 20.06
C SER A 3 -18.52 -3.15 20.70
N THR A 4 -19.79 -3.17 20.33
CA THR A 4 -20.63 -4.34 20.58
C THR A 4 -20.01 -5.47 19.79
N GLU A 5 -19.46 -6.48 20.48
CA GLU A 5 -19.02 -7.72 19.85
C GLU A 5 -20.18 -8.27 19.03
N LEU A 6 -19.92 -8.57 17.76
CA LEU A 6 -20.89 -9.10 16.83
C LEU A 6 -21.17 -10.58 17.19
N ASP A 7 -22.37 -10.88 17.72
CA ASP A 7 -22.76 -12.29 17.94
C ASP A 7 -23.40 -12.87 16.68
N LEU A 8 -22.62 -13.59 15.90
CA LEU A 8 -23.09 -14.29 14.70
C LEU A 8 -24.13 -15.38 15.00
N ASN A 9 -24.16 -15.93 16.21
CA ASN A 9 -25.16 -16.93 16.59
C ASN A 9 -26.54 -16.27 16.73
N GLU A 10 -26.58 -15.11 17.37
CA GLU A 10 -27.81 -14.33 17.51
C GLU A 10 -28.31 -13.86 16.14
N ALA A 11 -27.40 -13.32 15.29
CA ALA A 11 -27.73 -12.81 13.97
C ALA A 11 -28.35 -13.88 13.04
N PHE A 12 -27.84 -15.12 13.06
CA PHE A 12 -28.37 -16.22 12.27
C PHE A 12 -29.52 -16.99 12.94
N SER A 13 -29.82 -16.69 14.21
CA SER A 13 -30.96 -17.27 14.95
C SER A 13 -32.23 -16.46 14.75
N ALA A 14 -32.14 -15.23 14.23
CA ALA A 14 -33.29 -14.38 13.95
C ALA A 14 -34.26 -15.10 12.98
N GLU A 15 -35.54 -15.20 13.34
CA GLU A 15 -36.58 -15.74 12.51
C GLU A 15 -37.65 -14.68 12.26
N PRO A 16 -37.95 -14.33 11.00
CA PRO A 16 -37.39 -14.93 9.76
C PRO A 16 -36.00 -14.37 9.40
N LEU A 17 -35.14 -15.22 8.83
CA LEU A 17 -33.90 -14.79 8.22
C LEU A 17 -34.23 -14.03 6.93
N THR A 18 -33.96 -12.72 6.89
CA THR A 18 -34.20 -11.87 5.72
C THR A 18 -32.91 -11.57 4.96
N ARG A 19 -33.02 -11.21 3.68
CA ARG A 19 -31.85 -10.82 2.86
C ARG A 19 -31.23 -9.55 3.39
N GLU A 20 -32.03 -8.56 3.75
CA GLU A 20 -31.61 -7.29 4.34
C GLU A 20 -30.74 -7.51 5.59
N ASN A 21 -31.18 -8.42 6.49
CA ASN A 21 -30.37 -8.77 7.67
C ASN A 21 -29.01 -9.37 7.30
N ILE A 22 -28.94 -10.18 6.24
CA ILE A 22 -27.67 -10.77 5.78
C ILE A 22 -26.75 -9.72 5.16
N PHE A 23 -27.28 -8.78 4.38
CA PHE A 23 -26.48 -7.69 3.82
C PHE A 23 -26.00 -6.74 4.92
N SER A 24 -26.85 -6.39 5.89
CA SER A 24 -26.45 -5.63 7.07
C SER A 24 -25.34 -6.36 7.86
N LEU A 25 -25.49 -7.66 8.08
CA LEU A 25 -24.49 -8.49 8.72
C LEU A 25 -23.17 -8.51 7.94
N LYS A 26 -23.23 -8.67 6.62
CA LYS A 26 -22.05 -8.58 5.76
C LYS A 26 -21.32 -7.25 5.97
N ASN A 27 -22.04 -6.14 5.96
CA ASN A 27 -21.46 -4.82 6.18
C ASN A 27 -20.79 -4.72 7.55
N GLN A 28 -21.43 -5.23 8.62
CA GLN A 28 -20.85 -5.24 9.96
C GLN A 28 -19.59 -6.12 10.07
N ILE A 29 -19.54 -7.26 9.39
CA ILE A 29 -18.37 -8.15 9.40
C ILE A 29 -17.14 -7.43 8.82
N TYR A 30 -17.30 -6.68 7.76
CA TYR A 30 -16.19 -5.99 7.12
C TYR A 30 -15.75 -4.68 7.82
N THR A 31 -16.38 -4.29 8.94
CA THR A 31 -15.95 -3.11 9.71
C THR A 31 -14.71 -3.34 10.56
N SER A 32 -14.41 -4.60 10.93
CA SER A 32 -13.24 -4.90 11.75
C SER A 32 -12.66 -6.30 11.49
N LYS A 33 -11.35 -6.45 11.68
CA LYS A 33 -10.67 -7.73 11.56
C LYS A 33 -11.22 -8.76 12.58
N ALA A 34 -11.57 -8.34 13.78
CA ALA A 34 -12.12 -9.21 14.81
C ALA A 34 -13.45 -9.85 14.38
N ASN A 35 -14.35 -9.08 13.75
CA ASN A 35 -15.61 -9.59 13.22
C ASN A 35 -15.39 -10.60 12.08
N TYR A 36 -14.37 -10.39 11.27
CA TYR A 36 -14.02 -11.34 10.21
C TYR A 36 -13.45 -12.66 10.78
N GLU A 37 -12.60 -12.59 11.79
CA GLU A 37 -12.10 -13.78 12.51
C GLU A 37 -13.24 -14.57 13.17
N GLU A 38 -14.26 -13.89 13.69
CA GLU A 38 -15.46 -14.54 14.24
C GLU A 38 -16.26 -15.28 13.15
N LEU A 39 -16.40 -14.68 11.95
CA LEU A 39 -16.99 -15.35 10.79
C LEU A 39 -16.23 -16.63 10.43
N GLU A 40 -14.89 -16.59 10.38
CA GLU A 40 -14.09 -17.78 10.12
C GLU A 40 -14.28 -18.87 11.16
N ASN A 41 -14.33 -18.50 12.45
CA ASN A 41 -14.60 -19.43 13.54
C ASN A 41 -16.01 -20.06 13.41
N LYS A 42 -17.01 -19.25 13.02
CA LYS A 42 -18.35 -19.75 12.74
C LYS A 42 -18.37 -20.76 11.59
N ILE A 43 -17.66 -20.47 10.48
CA ILE A 43 -17.52 -21.41 9.35
C ILE A 43 -16.90 -22.74 9.83
N LYS A 44 -15.82 -22.70 10.64
CA LYS A 44 -15.18 -23.91 11.19
C LYS A 44 -16.14 -24.73 12.06
N SER A 45 -16.93 -24.06 12.91
CA SER A 45 -17.91 -24.71 13.78
C SER A 45 -19.04 -25.36 12.99
N LEU A 46 -19.57 -24.70 11.95
CA LEU A 46 -20.61 -25.23 11.08
C LEU A 46 -20.15 -26.45 10.28
N ARG A 47 -18.90 -26.42 9.76
CA ARG A 47 -18.32 -27.59 9.09
C ARG A 47 -18.24 -28.82 9.99
N SER A 48 -17.88 -28.65 11.27
CA SER A 48 -17.83 -29.77 12.22
C SER A 48 -19.21 -30.30 12.60
N SER A 49 -20.22 -29.44 12.70
CA SER A 49 -21.59 -29.84 13.02
C SER A 49 -22.30 -30.60 11.87
N ILE A 50 -22.10 -30.15 10.63
CA ILE A 50 -22.71 -30.78 9.43
C ILE A 50 -22.13 -32.19 9.19
N SER A 51 -20.85 -32.42 9.52
CA SER A 51 -20.22 -33.73 9.37
C SER A 51 -20.81 -34.79 10.32
N SER A 52 -21.51 -34.41 11.38
CA SER A 52 -22.10 -35.30 12.39
C SER A 52 -23.59 -35.59 12.23
N GLU A 53 -24.33 -34.83 11.42
CA GLU A 53 -25.77 -34.97 11.26
C GLU A 53 -26.17 -35.18 9.79
N SER A 54 -26.84 -36.31 9.48
CA SER A 54 -27.38 -36.58 8.15
C SER A 54 -28.90 -36.33 8.10
N ASP A 55 -29.34 -35.52 7.10
CA ASP A 55 -30.73 -35.36 6.59
C ASP A 55 -31.78 -34.71 7.52
N SER A 56 -31.43 -34.13 8.68
CA SER A 56 -32.42 -33.41 9.48
C SER A 56 -32.72 -31.99 8.89
N SER A 57 -33.88 -31.41 9.30
CA SER A 57 -34.26 -30.04 8.97
C SER A 57 -33.17 -29.06 9.43
N ASP A 58 -32.56 -29.33 10.59
CA ASP A 58 -31.53 -28.51 11.21
C ASP A 58 -30.20 -28.59 10.43
N ALA A 59 -29.89 -29.78 9.87
CA ALA A 59 -28.73 -29.93 8.98
C ALA A 59 -28.88 -29.06 7.71
N LYS A 60 -30.08 -29.00 7.11
CA LYS A 60 -30.33 -28.12 5.95
C LYS A 60 -30.22 -26.64 6.29
N LYS A 61 -30.68 -26.23 7.50
CA LYS A 61 -30.54 -24.86 8.00
C LYS A 61 -29.06 -24.53 8.23
N SER A 62 -28.31 -25.42 8.87
CA SER A 62 -26.86 -25.27 9.09
C SER A 62 -26.07 -25.19 7.76
N THR A 63 -26.44 -26.02 6.78
CA THR A 63 -25.86 -26.01 5.43
C THR A 63 -26.13 -24.68 4.72
N LEU A 64 -27.35 -24.14 4.84
CA LEU A 64 -27.71 -22.83 4.27
C LEU A 64 -26.85 -21.71 4.90
N ILE A 65 -26.76 -21.69 6.25
CA ILE A 65 -25.97 -20.69 6.96
C ILE A 65 -24.49 -20.81 6.57
N LEU A 66 -23.95 -22.04 6.47
CA LEU A 66 -22.58 -22.26 6.00
C LEU A 66 -22.35 -21.67 4.60
N GLY A 67 -23.24 -21.94 3.65
CA GLY A 67 -23.15 -21.40 2.29
C GLY A 67 -23.18 -19.86 2.26
N ILE A 68 -24.01 -19.23 3.09
CA ILE A 68 -24.07 -17.77 3.22
C ILE A 68 -22.80 -17.23 3.88
N CYS A 69 -22.29 -17.85 4.95
CA CYS A 69 -21.04 -17.46 5.60
C CYS A 69 -19.84 -17.53 4.63
N LEU A 70 -19.76 -18.60 3.84
CA LEU A 70 -18.75 -18.77 2.80
C LEU A 70 -18.88 -17.72 1.69
N TRP A 71 -20.10 -17.36 1.29
CA TRP A 71 -20.34 -16.27 0.33
C TRP A 71 -19.91 -14.90 0.92
N ILE A 72 -20.23 -14.64 2.19
CA ILE A 72 -19.78 -13.41 2.88
C ILE A 72 -18.26 -13.37 2.97
N SER A 73 -17.58 -14.48 3.31
CA SER A 73 -16.11 -14.52 3.45
C SER A 73 -15.35 -14.38 2.13
N GLY A 74 -16.06 -14.38 0.98
CA GLY A 74 -15.46 -14.33 -0.35
C GLY A 74 -14.97 -15.69 -0.88
N ASN A 75 -15.24 -16.80 -0.15
CA ASN A 75 -14.91 -18.16 -0.58
C ASN A 75 -15.98 -18.71 -1.55
N GLN A 76 -16.02 -18.13 -2.75
CA GLN A 76 -17.13 -18.30 -3.69
C GLN A 76 -17.25 -19.71 -4.25
N GLU A 77 -16.15 -20.44 -4.45
CA GLU A 77 -16.17 -21.81 -4.97
C GLU A 77 -16.83 -22.77 -3.96
N GLU A 78 -16.41 -22.72 -2.71
CA GLU A 78 -17.05 -23.55 -1.68
C GLU A 78 -18.49 -23.13 -1.39
N ALA A 79 -18.79 -21.82 -1.38
CA ALA A 79 -20.15 -21.32 -1.23
C ALA A 79 -21.06 -21.87 -2.34
N PHE A 80 -20.59 -21.87 -3.59
CA PHE A 80 -21.29 -22.44 -4.72
C PHE A 80 -21.55 -23.94 -4.55
N GLU A 81 -20.55 -24.74 -4.16
CA GLU A 81 -20.71 -26.18 -3.93
C GLU A 81 -21.76 -26.45 -2.86
N VAL A 82 -21.65 -25.78 -1.71
CA VAL A 82 -22.58 -25.95 -0.60
C VAL A 82 -24.00 -25.53 -0.96
N LEU A 83 -24.19 -24.34 -1.56
CA LEU A 83 -25.52 -23.84 -1.93
C LEU A 83 -26.17 -24.66 -3.05
N THR A 84 -25.36 -25.26 -3.92
CA THR A 84 -25.88 -26.15 -5.00
C THR A 84 -26.61 -27.38 -4.44
N THR A 85 -26.26 -27.85 -3.22
CA THR A 85 -26.99 -28.94 -2.57
C THR A 85 -28.42 -28.55 -2.17
N LEU A 86 -28.71 -27.24 -2.05
CA LEU A 86 -29.98 -26.67 -1.60
C LEU A 86 -30.77 -25.99 -2.74
N LYS A 87 -30.65 -26.45 -3.97
CA LYS A 87 -31.30 -25.84 -5.17
C LYS A 87 -32.81 -25.63 -5.06
N SER A 88 -33.51 -26.43 -4.25
CA SER A 88 -34.95 -26.30 -4.02
C SER A 88 -35.32 -25.24 -3.00
N ASN A 89 -34.37 -24.74 -2.23
CA ASN A 89 -34.59 -23.68 -1.26
C ASN A 89 -34.57 -22.33 -1.97
N LYS A 90 -35.66 -21.57 -1.91
CA LYS A 90 -35.78 -20.27 -2.57
C LYS A 90 -34.79 -19.23 -2.05
N PHE A 91 -34.53 -19.24 -0.75
CA PHE A 91 -33.57 -18.34 -0.12
C PHE A 91 -32.13 -18.65 -0.57
N ALA A 92 -31.74 -19.95 -0.58
CA ALA A 92 -30.48 -20.40 -1.14
C ALA A 92 -30.32 -20.06 -2.63
N SER A 93 -31.41 -20.09 -3.39
CA SER A 93 -31.39 -19.76 -4.81
C SER A 93 -30.94 -18.33 -5.09
N TYR A 94 -31.26 -17.38 -4.22
CA TYR A 94 -30.77 -16.00 -4.34
C TYR A 94 -29.22 -15.91 -4.29
N PHE A 95 -28.61 -16.52 -3.27
CA PHE A 95 -27.15 -16.51 -3.11
C PHE A 95 -26.46 -17.36 -4.18
N LEU A 96 -27.09 -18.43 -4.63
CA LEU A 96 -26.62 -19.22 -5.76
C LEU A 96 -26.64 -18.39 -7.05
N GLY A 97 -27.65 -17.54 -7.25
CA GLY A 97 -27.72 -16.57 -8.33
C GLY A 97 -26.54 -15.60 -8.31
N LYS A 98 -26.19 -15.09 -7.13
CA LYS A 98 -24.98 -14.24 -6.95
C LYS A 98 -23.69 -15.00 -7.31
N CYS A 99 -23.52 -16.24 -6.86
CA CYS A 99 -22.37 -17.07 -7.24
C CYS A 99 -22.30 -17.31 -8.77
N TYR A 100 -23.44 -17.50 -9.45
CA TYR A 100 -23.46 -17.62 -10.90
C TYR A 100 -23.12 -16.28 -11.61
N GLN A 101 -23.55 -15.13 -11.07
CA GLN A 101 -23.15 -13.82 -11.59
C GLN A 101 -21.61 -13.65 -11.56
N ASP A 102 -20.98 -14.00 -10.42
CA ASP A 102 -19.52 -13.92 -10.23
C ASP A 102 -18.76 -14.84 -11.20
N ARG A 103 -19.34 -16.00 -11.52
CA ARG A 103 -18.83 -16.96 -12.52
C ARG A 103 -19.18 -16.56 -13.97
N LYS A 104 -19.87 -15.43 -14.17
CA LYS A 104 -20.35 -14.95 -15.48
C LYS A 104 -21.30 -15.91 -16.19
N GLU A 105 -21.95 -16.80 -15.45
CA GLU A 105 -22.97 -17.74 -15.95
C GLU A 105 -24.37 -17.11 -15.86
N TYR A 106 -24.56 -15.98 -16.54
CA TYR A 106 -25.73 -15.09 -16.38
C TYR A 106 -27.07 -15.77 -16.60
N GLY A 107 -27.17 -16.68 -17.57
CA GLY A 107 -28.40 -17.42 -17.82
C GLY A 107 -28.87 -18.24 -16.61
N LYS A 108 -27.93 -18.92 -15.93
CA LYS A 108 -28.25 -19.68 -14.71
C LYS A 108 -28.48 -18.74 -13.51
N ALA A 109 -27.83 -17.60 -13.48
CA ALA A 109 -28.08 -16.58 -12.45
C ALA A 109 -29.54 -16.08 -12.54
N LEU A 110 -30.03 -15.75 -13.75
CA LEU A 110 -31.39 -15.31 -13.97
C LEU A 110 -32.41 -16.39 -13.51
N GLU A 111 -32.22 -17.65 -13.89
CA GLU A 111 -33.08 -18.76 -13.43
C GLU A 111 -33.11 -18.90 -11.90
N CYS A 112 -31.96 -18.64 -11.25
CA CYS A 112 -31.85 -18.70 -9.80
C CYS A 112 -32.58 -17.55 -9.13
N PHE A 113 -32.45 -16.31 -9.64
CA PHE A 113 -33.17 -15.16 -9.12
C PHE A 113 -34.69 -15.29 -9.33
N GLU A 114 -35.15 -15.74 -10.49
CA GLU A 114 -36.57 -15.99 -10.72
C GLU A 114 -37.13 -17.03 -9.74
N ARG A 115 -36.39 -18.10 -9.46
CA ARG A 115 -36.79 -19.12 -8.46
C ARG A 115 -36.77 -18.57 -7.02
N SER A 116 -36.02 -17.54 -6.75
CA SER A 116 -35.88 -16.96 -5.40
C SER A 116 -37.06 -16.07 -5.01
N ILE A 117 -37.97 -15.74 -5.95
CA ILE A 117 -39.17 -14.92 -5.68
C ILE A 117 -40.07 -15.66 -4.68
N MET A 118 -40.34 -15.04 -3.55
CA MET A 118 -41.27 -15.53 -2.52
C MET A 118 -42.56 -14.70 -2.59
N ALA A 119 -43.71 -15.37 -2.38
CA ALA A 119 -44.97 -14.66 -2.30
C ALA A 119 -44.97 -13.78 -1.03
N ASN A 120 -44.93 -12.49 -1.17
CA ASN A 120 -44.99 -11.43 -0.16
C ASN A 120 -43.69 -10.77 0.28
N GLU A 121 -42.53 -11.08 -0.29
CA GLU A 121 -41.26 -10.42 0.08
C GLU A 121 -40.49 -10.00 -1.17
N ASP A 122 -40.02 -8.77 -1.19
CA ASP A 122 -38.93 -8.21 -2.00
C ASP A 122 -38.91 -8.53 -3.50
N GLU A 123 -40.08 -8.58 -4.14
CA GLU A 123 -40.15 -8.74 -5.59
C GLU A 123 -39.41 -7.64 -6.33
N PHE A 124 -39.44 -6.42 -5.79
CA PHE A 124 -38.72 -5.26 -6.32
C PHE A 124 -37.22 -5.47 -6.32
N GLU A 125 -36.61 -5.83 -5.18
CA GLU A 125 -35.15 -6.07 -5.09
C GLU A 125 -34.71 -7.18 -6.05
N ILE A 126 -35.46 -8.29 -6.12
CA ILE A 126 -35.13 -9.38 -7.04
C ILE A 126 -35.22 -8.93 -8.50
N GLN A 127 -36.25 -8.14 -8.85
CA GLN A 127 -36.38 -7.59 -10.20
C GLN A 127 -35.23 -6.64 -10.55
N LEU A 128 -34.74 -5.85 -9.61
CA LEU A 128 -33.50 -5.05 -9.79
C LEU A 128 -32.28 -5.96 -10.04
N ARG A 129 -32.12 -7.04 -9.28
CA ARG A 129 -31.02 -8.01 -9.49
C ARG A 129 -31.12 -8.72 -10.82
N ILE A 130 -32.33 -9.04 -11.29
CA ILE A 130 -32.56 -9.59 -12.62
C ILE A 130 -32.14 -8.57 -13.69
N ALA A 131 -32.56 -7.31 -13.57
CA ALA A 131 -32.15 -6.26 -14.50
C ALA A 131 -30.63 -6.03 -14.51
N GLU A 132 -29.98 -6.01 -13.32
CA GLU A 132 -28.52 -5.98 -13.20
C GLU A 132 -27.85 -7.13 -13.96
N THR A 133 -28.38 -8.36 -13.81
CA THR A 133 -27.83 -9.55 -14.46
C THR A 133 -28.01 -9.50 -15.98
N GLU A 134 -29.13 -9.00 -16.47
CA GLU A 134 -29.38 -8.80 -17.92
C GLU A 134 -28.39 -7.78 -18.49
N ARG A 135 -28.19 -6.65 -17.81
CA ARG A 135 -27.17 -5.67 -18.19
C ARG A 135 -25.78 -6.29 -18.25
N MET A 136 -25.39 -7.08 -17.22
CA MET A 136 -24.11 -7.77 -17.19
C MET A 136 -23.95 -8.82 -18.26
N SER A 137 -25.06 -9.43 -18.72
CA SER A 137 -25.05 -10.40 -19.81
C SER A 137 -24.89 -9.76 -21.19
N GLY A 138 -24.89 -8.42 -21.28
CA GLY A 138 -24.76 -7.67 -22.51
C GLY A 138 -26.11 -7.25 -23.14
N ASP A 139 -27.20 -7.27 -22.37
CA ASP A 139 -28.53 -6.79 -22.81
C ASP A 139 -28.98 -5.59 -21.91
N PRO A 140 -28.31 -4.42 -22.01
CA PRO A 140 -28.68 -3.24 -21.24
C PRO A 140 -30.03 -2.66 -21.65
N GLU A 141 -30.51 -2.90 -22.90
CA GLU A 141 -31.83 -2.43 -23.37
C GLU A 141 -32.98 -3.12 -22.65
N SER A 142 -32.91 -4.45 -22.49
CA SER A 142 -33.93 -5.21 -21.75
C SER A 142 -33.93 -4.82 -20.28
N ALA A 143 -32.75 -4.69 -19.67
CA ALA A 143 -32.58 -4.22 -18.30
C ALA A 143 -33.22 -2.83 -18.12
N LEU A 144 -32.94 -1.88 -19.01
CA LEU A 144 -33.46 -0.52 -18.95
C LEU A 144 -35.00 -0.52 -19.02
N LYS A 145 -35.61 -1.29 -19.91
CA LYS A 145 -37.07 -1.40 -19.99
C LYS A 145 -37.70 -1.94 -18.70
N LYS A 146 -37.07 -2.89 -18.04
CA LYS A 146 -37.50 -3.39 -16.72
C LYS A 146 -37.42 -2.35 -15.65
N ILE A 147 -36.29 -1.66 -15.55
CA ILE A 147 -36.07 -0.59 -14.58
C ILE A 147 -37.09 0.55 -14.76
N GLN A 148 -37.31 1.00 -15.98
CA GLN A 148 -38.31 2.02 -16.29
C GLN A 148 -39.74 1.58 -15.94
N LYS A 149 -40.04 0.28 -15.95
CA LYS A 149 -41.31 -0.25 -15.47
C LYS A 149 -41.39 -0.24 -13.96
N LEU A 150 -40.29 -0.56 -13.28
CA LEU A 150 -40.21 -0.58 -11.83
C LEU A 150 -40.28 0.84 -11.23
N SER A 151 -39.73 1.86 -11.91
CA SER A 151 -39.74 3.24 -11.45
C SER A 151 -41.13 3.82 -11.20
N LYS A 152 -42.17 3.28 -11.87
CA LYS A 152 -43.54 3.75 -11.67
C LYS A 152 -44.10 3.58 -10.26
N GLY A 153 -43.45 2.78 -9.42
CA GLY A 153 -43.85 2.55 -8.04
C GLY A 153 -42.71 2.79 -7.03
N HIS A 154 -41.48 3.05 -7.49
CA HIS A 154 -40.28 3.11 -6.66
C HIS A 154 -39.34 4.23 -7.13
N ASP A 155 -39.87 5.40 -7.51
CA ASP A 155 -39.10 6.55 -7.99
C ASP A 155 -38.29 7.25 -6.84
N ASP A 156 -38.51 6.84 -5.62
CA ASP A 156 -37.80 7.28 -4.42
C ASP A 156 -36.72 6.30 -3.94
N ASP A 157 -36.35 5.34 -4.77
CA ASP A 157 -35.32 4.36 -4.46
C ASP A 157 -33.99 4.71 -5.12
N ALA A 158 -32.92 4.83 -4.34
CA ALA A 158 -31.60 5.23 -4.82
C ALA A 158 -30.92 4.14 -5.67
N ASP A 159 -31.08 2.86 -5.29
CA ASP A 159 -30.57 1.71 -6.04
C ASP A 159 -31.22 1.60 -7.42
N LEU A 160 -32.52 1.92 -7.53
CA LEU A 160 -33.20 1.95 -8.82
C LEU A 160 -32.54 2.93 -9.78
N HIS A 161 -32.34 4.19 -9.33
CA HIS A 161 -31.73 5.23 -10.14
C HIS A 161 -30.27 4.91 -10.48
N TYR A 162 -29.53 4.31 -9.55
CA TYR A 162 -28.18 3.79 -9.80
C TYR A 162 -28.17 2.75 -10.91
N HIS A 163 -29.03 1.74 -10.85
CA HIS A 163 -29.10 0.70 -11.89
C HIS A 163 -29.60 1.26 -13.23
N TRP A 164 -30.50 2.24 -13.20
CA TRP A 164 -30.96 2.96 -14.39
C TRP A 164 -29.81 3.68 -15.08
N ALA A 165 -29.09 4.50 -14.31
CA ALA A 165 -27.90 5.20 -14.78
C ALA A 165 -26.88 4.24 -15.38
N HIS A 166 -26.65 3.11 -14.73
CA HIS A 166 -25.67 2.12 -15.19
C HIS A 166 -26.09 1.42 -16.48
N CYS A 167 -27.39 1.27 -16.77
CA CYS A 167 -27.87 0.81 -18.08
C CYS A 167 -27.62 1.85 -19.17
N LEU A 168 -27.93 3.12 -18.90
CA LEU A 168 -27.69 4.25 -19.83
C LEU A 168 -26.20 4.39 -20.15
N ASP A 169 -25.34 4.28 -19.15
CA ASP A 169 -23.89 4.30 -19.28
C ASP A 169 -23.38 3.18 -20.23
N ASN A 170 -23.92 1.96 -20.10
CA ASN A 170 -23.59 0.85 -20.99
C ASN A 170 -24.12 1.06 -22.43
N LEU A 171 -25.14 1.88 -22.61
CA LEU A 171 -25.70 2.26 -23.92
C LEU A 171 -24.95 3.45 -24.55
N GLY A 172 -24.06 4.11 -23.79
CA GLY A 172 -23.34 5.30 -24.21
C GLY A 172 -24.14 6.61 -24.06
N GLU A 173 -25.28 6.56 -23.37
CA GLU A 173 -26.13 7.73 -23.08
C GLU A 173 -25.67 8.42 -21.79
N TYR A 174 -24.45 9.00 -21.83
CA TYR A 174 -23.73 9.48 -20.64
C TYR A 174 -24.41 10.64 -19.91
N ASP A 175 -25.00 11.61 -20.65
CA ASP A 175 -25.69 12.76 -20.05
C ASP A 175 -26.91 12.33 -19.24
N ASP A 176 -27.68 11.39 -19.80
CA ASP A 176 -28.84 10.84 -19.10
C ASP A 176 -28.39 9.94 -17.92
N ALA A 177 -27.30 9.21 -18.06
CA ALA A 177 -26.72 8.43 -16.99
C ALA A 177 -26.31 9.32 -15.80
N LEU A 178 -25.60 10.43 -16.06
CA LEU A 178 -25.22 11.41 -15.04
C LEU A 178 -26.45 11.98 -14.31
N THR A 179 -27.52 12.27 -15.05
CA THR A 179 -28.78 12.75 -14.45
C THR A 179 -29.34 11.72 -13.48
N GLN A 180 -29.34 10.44 -13.83
CA GLN A 180 -29.84 9.38 -12.96
C GLN A 180 -28.90 9.08 -11.78
N TYR A 181 -27.57 9.13 -11.95
CA TYR A 181 -26.63 9.03 -10.81
C TYR A 181 -26.81 10.16 -9.81
N ASN A 182 -26.99 11.40 -10.29
CA ASN A 182 -27.27 12.55 -9.40
C ASN A 182 -28.64 12.38 -8.70
N ARG A 183 -29.65 11.85 -9.41
CA ARG A 183 -30.94 11.54 -8.77
C ARG A 183 -30.82 10.51 -7.66
N SER A 184 -30.00 9.48 -7.85
CA SER A 184 -29.68 8.53 -6.80
C SER A 184 -29.08 9.22 -5.56
N LEU A 185 -28.14 10.18 -5.77
CA LEU A 185 -27.51 10.93 -4.67
C LEU A 185 -28.43 11.99 -4.03
N GLU A 186 -29.44 12.47 -4.73
CA GLU A 186 -30.49 13.32 -4.13
C GLU A 186 -31.34 12.52 -3.13
N ILE A 187 -31.55 11.22 -3.39
CA ILE A 187 -32.31 10.31 -2.51
C ILE A 187 -31.41 9.81 -1.37
N ASP A 188 -30.24 9.28 -1.70
CA ASP A 188 -29.23 8.84 -0.74
C ASP A 188 -27.87 9.49 -1.07
N PRO A 189 -27.49 10.59 -0.39
CA PRO A 189 -26.22 11.28 -0.60
C PRO A 189 -24.98 10.43 -0.32
N SER A 190 -25.14 9.31 0.37
CA SER A 190 -24.07 8.37 0.70
C SER A 190 -24.06 7.11 -0.16
N HIS A 191 -24.87 7.05 -1.24
CA HIS A 191 -24.97 5.88 -2.10
C HIS A 191 -23.61 5.54 -2.77
N PRO A 192 -22.91 4.48 -2.34
CA PRO A 192 -21.50 4.26 -2.70
C PRO A 192 -21.31 3.96 -4.19
N GLY A 193 -22.26 3.26 -4.80
CA GLY A 193 -22.23 2.94 -6.23
C GLY A 193 -22.33 4.19 -7.11
N SER A 194 -23.21 5.13 -6.77
CA SER A 194 -23.39 6.37 -7.53
C SER A 194 -22.23 7.33 -7.34
N LEU A 195 -21.72 7.47 -6.11
CA LEU A 195 -20.51 8.24 -5.80
C LEU A 195 -19.31 7.72 -6.60
N PHE A 196 -19.09 6.40 -6.58
CA PHE A 196 -18.00 5.78 -7.33
C PHE A 196 -18.11 6.01 -8.84
N ARG A 197 -19.32 5.86 -9.42
CA ARG A 197 -19.50 6.03 -10.86
C ARG A 197 -19.33 7.47 -11.31
N LEU A 198 -19.78 8.44 -10.53
CA LEU A 198 -19.54 9.86 -10.80
C LEU A 198 -18.05 10.19 -10.66
N ALA A 199 -17.39 9.71 -9.60
CA ALA A 199 -15.96 9.87 -9.44
C ALA A 199 -15.20 9.34 -10.66
N TYR A 200 -15.49 8.10 -11.06
CA TYR A 200 -14.87 7.45 -12.21
C TYR A 200 -15.13 8.19 -13.54
N TYR A 201 -16.34 8.74 -13.72
CA TYR A 201 -16.66 9.56 -14.89
C TYR A 201 -15.80 10.82 -14.95
N TYR A 202 -15.66 11.56 -13.84
CA TYR A 202 -14.85 12.76 -13.79
C TYR A 202 -13.35 12.47 -13.94
N ASP A 203 -12.89 11.38 -13.37
CA ASP A 203 -11.52 10.86 -13.49
C ASP A 203 -11.17 10.59 -14.97
N LEU A 204 -12.00 9.83 -15.69
CA LEU A 204 -11.82 9.58 -17.13
C LEU A 204 -11.85 10.84 -18.00
N ASN A 205 -12.52 11.91 -17.56
CA ASN A 205 -12.57 13.18 -18.29
C ASN A 205 -11.46 14.16 -17.88
N GLY A 206 -10.55 13.76 -16.97
CA GLY A 206 -9.46 14.60 -16.48
C GLY A 206 -9.94 15.75 -15.58
N GLU A 207 -11.11 15.60 -14.94
CA GLU A 207 -11.62 16.53 -13.94
C GLU A 207 -11.22 16.08 -12.53
N ASP A 208 -9.91 16.03 -12.27
CA ASP A 208 -9.30 15.38 -11.09
C ASP A 208 -9.82 15.94 -9.77
N GLU A 209 -10.08 17.26 -9.67
CA GLU A 209 -10.63 17.87 -8.45
C GLU A 209 -12.01 17.31 -8.09
N LYS A 210 -12.88 17.13 -9.09
CA LYS A 210 -14.21 16.55 -8.87
C LYS A 210 -14.14 15.05 -8.61
N ALA A 211 -13.27 14.34 -9.35
CA ALA A 211 -13.04 12.93 -9.13
C ALA A 211 -12.61 12.68 -7.70
N LEU A 212 -11.65 13.47 -7.19
CA LEU A 212 -11.15 13.42 -5.82
C LEU A 212 -12.29 13.62 -4.81
N GLU A 213 -13.10 14.69 -4.99
CA GLU A 213 -14.24 14.99 -4.10
C GLU A 213 -15.23 13.81 -3.99
N TYR A 214 -15.58 13.20 -5.12
CA TYR A 214 -16.54 12.08 -5.13
C TYR A 214 -15.90 10.78 -4.59
N TYR A 215 -14.62 10.51 -4.88
CA TYR A 215 -13.94 9.36 -4.27
C TYR A 215 -13.78 9.53 -2.76
N GLU A 216 -13.41 10.70 -2.26
CA GLU A 216 -13.33 10.99 -0.82
C GLU A 216 -14.67 10.72 -0.12
N LYS A 217 -15.78 11.22 -0.68
CA LYS A 217 -17.12 10.92 -0.16
C LYS A 217 -17.46 9.43 -0.23
N CYS A 218 -17.05 8.74 -1.29
CA CYS A 218 -17.32 7.32 -1.46
C CYS A 218 -16.60 6.47 -0.39
N VAL A 219 -15.38 6.82 -0.02
CA VAL A 219 -14.60 6.05 0.96
C VAL A 219 -14.99 6.33 2.42
N GLU A 220 -15.76 7.39 2.67
CA GLU A 220 -16.38 7.65 3.99
C GLU A 220 -17.51 6.67 4.29
N THR A 221 -18.04 5.99 3.27
CA THR A 221 -19.12 5.01 3.44
C THR A 221 -18.60 3.72 4.08
N VAL A 222 -19.45 3.08 4.89
CA VAL A 222 -19.13 1.80 5.54
C VAL A 222 -20.07 0.72 5.01
N PRO A 223 -19.57 -0.41 4.51
CA PRO A 223 -18.16 -0.83 4.39
C PRO A 223 -17.41 -0.04 3.31
N ILE A 224 -16.08 0.06 3.46
CA ILE A 224 -15.22 0.76 2.51
C ILE A 224 -15.41 0.21 1.10
N TYR A 225 -15.69 1.10 0.14
CA TYR A 225 -15.78 0.73 -1.27
C TYR A 225 -14.35 0.54 -1.84
N THR A 226 -13.91 -0.73 -1.91
CA THR A 226 -12.51 -1.09 -2.20
C THR A 226 -11.97 -0.45 -3.47
N ASN A 227 -12.76 -0.44 -4.56
CA ASN A 227 -12.31 0.14 -5.83
C ASN A 227 -12.18 1.67 -5.75
N ALA A 228 -13.05 2.35 -4.99
CA ALA A 228 -12.92 3.78 -4.77
C ALA A 228 -11.65 4.12 -3.98
N MET A 229 -11.33 3.33 -2.94
CA MET A 229 -10.13 3.50 -2.15
C MET A 229 -8.86 3.29 -2.98
N ILE A 230 -8.86 2.32 -3.91
CA ILE A 230 -7.73 2.07 -4.82
C ILE A 230 -7.57 3.25 -5.79
N ASN A 231 -8.66 3.69 -6.45
CA ASN A 231 -8.59 4.79 -7.41
C ASN A 231 -8.19 6.12 -6.72
N LEU A 232 -8.70 6.36 -5.50
CA LEU A 232 -8.29 7.51 -4.69
C LEU A 232 -6.79 7.46 -4.39
N GLY A 233 -6.27 6.28 -4.04
CA GLY A 233 -4.83 6.08 -3.84
C GLY A 233 -4.02 6.39 -5.08
N LEU A 234 -4.47 5.95 -6.27
CA LEU A 234 -3.81 6.25 -7.55
C LEU A 234 -3.82 7.75 -7.86
N ILE A 235 -4.95 8.45 -7.67
CA ILE A 235 -4.99 9.92 -7.85
C ILE A 235 -4.03 10.63 -6.89
N TYR A 236 -3.92 10.17 -5.64
CA TYR A 236 -2.94 10.74 -4.72
C TYR A 236 -1.50 10.47 -5.17
N GLU A 237 -1.22 9.28 -5.73
CA GLU A 237 0.09 8.92 -6.27
C GLU A 237 0.44 9.78 -7.47
N ASP A 238 -0.48 9.97 -8.43
CA ASP A 238 -0.33 10.83 -9.60
C ASP A 238 -0.08 12.31 -9.23
N ASN A 239 -0.53 12.72 -8.05
CA ASN A 239 -0.29 14.06 -7.48
C ASN A 239 0.92 14.11 -6.52
N ASP A 240 1.84 13.16 -6.58
CA ASP A 240 3.04 13.04 -5.73
C ASP A 240 2.73 12.96 -4.22
N ASN A 241 1.49 12.66 -3.84
CA ASN A 241 1.07 12.55 -2.44
C ASN A 241 1.14 11.10 -1.97
N TYR A 242 2.35 10.55 -1.98
CA TYR A 242 2.60 9.14 -1.67
C TYR A 242 2.15 8.72 -0.27
N GLU A 243 2.21 9.61 0.73
CA GLU A 243 1.77 9.29 2.10
C GLU A 243 0.27 8.98 2.16
N LYS A 244 -0.57 9.77 1.46
CA LYS A 244 -2.00 9.51 1.37
C LYS A 244 -2.30 8.27 0.51
N ALA A 245 -1.58 8.06 -0.58
CA ALA A 245 -1.69 6.88 -1.43
C ALA A 245 -1.43 5.60 -0.61
N ILE A 246 -0.32 5.55 0.14
CA ILE A 246 0.03 4.46 1.06
C ILE A 246 -1.09 4.21 2.06
N SER A 247 -1.66 5.27 2.65
CA SER A 247 -2.76 5.16 3.61
C SER A 247 -4.00 4.52 3.00
N CYS A 248 -4.34 4.85 1.74
CA CYS A 248 -5.45 4.27 1.01
C CYS A 248 -5.22 2.78 0.72
N PHE A 249 -4.06 2.41 0.18
CA PHE A 249 -3.75 1.00 -0.12
C PHE A 249 -3.66 0.15 1.15
N TYR A 250 -3.11 0.71 2.22
CA TYR A 250 -3.07 0.04 3.52
C TYR A 250 -4.47 -0.21 4.10
N ALA A 251 -5.40 0.75 4.00
CA ALA A 251 -6.79 0.58 4.43
C ALA A 251 -7.50 -0.56 3.66
N VAL A 252 -7.23 -0.70 2.36
CA VAL A 252 -7.71 -1.85 1.57
C VAL A 252 -7.14 -3.15 2.10
N LEU A 253 -5.86 -3.20 2.42
CA LEU A 253 -5.20 -4.43 2.90
C LEU A 253 -5.62 -4.80 4.33
N GLN A 254 -6.05 -3.86 5.15
CA GLN A 254 -6.63 -4.16 6.46
C GLN A 254 -7.95 -4.95 6.35
N SER A 255 -8.80 -4.58 5.38
CA SER A 255 -10.07 -5.29 5.13
C SER A 255 -9.91 -6.53 4.24
N HIS A 256 -8.97 -6.48 3.29
CA HIS A 256 -8.71 -7.54 2.31
C HIS A 256 -7.20 -7.87 2.24
N PRO A 257 -6.64 -8.62 3.20
CA PRO A 257 -5.19 -8.85 3.30
C PRO A 257 -4.54 -9.50 2.09
N ASN A 258 -5.33 -10.20 1.26
CA ASN A 258 -4.85 -10.89 0.06
C ASN A 258 -5.12 -10.15 -1.25
N HIS A 259 -5.47 -8.87 -1.20
CA HIS A 259 -5.75 -8.07 -2.40
C HIS A 259 -4.46 -7.78 -3.17
N LYS A 260 -4.22 -8.53 -4.26
CA LYS A 260 -2.95 -8.49 -5.02
C LYS A 260 -2.61 -7.10 -5.58
N THR A 261 -3.62 -6.43 -6.17
CA THR A 261 -3.43 -5.11 -6.78
C THR A 261 -3.08 -4.05 -5.72
N ALA A 262 -3.74 -4.05 -4.56
CA ALA A 262 -3.43 -3.13 -3.48
C ALA A 262 -2.02 -3.35 -2.89
N LYS A 263 -1.55 -4.61 -2.83
CA LYS A 263 -0.17 -4.91 -2.43
C LYS A 263 0.85 -4.35 -3.41
N LEU A 264 0.56 -4.45 -4.72
CA LEU A 264 1.44 -3.92 -5.75
C LEU A 264 1.52 -2.40 -5.64
N PHE A 265 0.39 -1.70 -5.67
CA PHE A 265 0.35 -0.24 -5.58
C PHE A 265 0.91 0.31 -4.27
N LEU A 266 0.73 -0.41 -3.14
CA LEU A 266 1.39 -0.03 -1.88
C LEU A 266 2.92 -0.01 -2.04
N LYS A 267 3.48 -1.06 -2.63
CA LYS A 267 4.93 -1.15 -2.86
C LYS A 267 5.42 -0.05 -3.80
N ASP A 268 4.65 0.24 -4.85
CA ASP A 268 5.00 1.30 -5.82
C ASP A 268 4.96 2.69 -5.16
N ALA A 269 3.93 2.99 -4.36
CA ALA A 269 3.82 4.25 -3.62
C ALA A 269 4.92 4.41 -2.55
N GLU A 270 5.30 3.33 -1.85
CA GLU A 270 6.43 3.33 -0.90
C GLU A 270 7.76 3.60 -1.61
N ALA A 271 7.97 3.03 -2.80
CA ALA A 271 9.15 3.30 -3.61
C ALA A 271 9.19 4.75 -4.10
N GLY A 272 8.06 5.30 -4.56
CA GLY A 272 7.91 6.70 -4.97
C GLY A 272 8.22 7.67 -3.82
N LEU A 273 7.72 7.39 -2.63
CA LEU A 273 8.00 8.19 -1.43
C LEU A 273 9.50 8.22 -1.11
N ASN A 274 10.16 7.07 -1.14
CA ASN A 274 11.60 6.98 -0.88
C ASN A 274 12.42 7.75 -1.92
N MET A 275 12.05 7.64 -3.20
CA MET A 275 12.70 8.39 -4.28
C MET A 275 12.56 9.90 -4.08
N LEU A 276 11.38 10.39 -3.69
CA LEU A 276 11.13 11.81 -3.43
C LEU A 276 12.01 12.33 -2.27
N TYR A 277 12.13 11.55 -1.18
CA TYR A 277 13.01 11.92 -0.06
C TYR A 277 14.48 11.97 -0.45
N ASP A 278 14.93 11.06 -1.32
CA ASP A 278 16.32 11.05 -1.79
C ASP A 278 16.60 12.22 -2.73
N ASP A 279 15.69 12.58 -3.61
CA ASP A 279 15.80 13.77 -4.45
C ASP A 279 15.87 15.07 -3.64
N ASP A 280 15.06 15.18 -2.59
CA ASP A 280 15.11 16.35 -1.70
C ASP A 280 16.40 16.44 -0.89
N LYS A 281 16.97 15.30 -0.48
CA LYS A 281 18.31 15.26 0.14
C LYS A 281 19.40 15.69 -0.83
N VAL A 282 19.37 15.17 -2.06
CA VAL A 282 20.32 15.54 -3.12
C VAL A 282 20.24 17.05 -3.40
N LYS A 283 19.03 17.59 -3.60
CA LYS A 283 18.83 19.04 -3.82
C LYS A 283 19.35 19.89 -2.66
N LYS A 284 19.16 19.46 -1.40
CA LYS A 284 19.70 20.18 -0.23
C LYS A 284 21.22 20.11 -0.19
N GLN A 285 21.79 18.94 -0.49
CA GLN A 285 23.25 18.79 -0.56
C GLN A 285 23.86 19.64 -1.67
N ASP A 286 23.24 19.69 -2.85
CA ASP A 286 23.67 20.52 -3.96
C ASP A 286 23.63 22.01 -3.58
N GLN A 287 22.57 22.49 -2.92
CA GLN A 287 22.47 23.86 -2.41
C GLN A 287 23.53 24.17 -1.36
N GLU A 288 23.82 23.26 -0.44
CA GLU A 288 24.91 23.41 0.54
C GLU A 288 26.27 23.48 -0.13
N ILE A 289 26.53 22.63 -1.12
CA ILE A 289 27.77 22.64 -1.92
C ILE A 289 27.90 23.95 -2.70
N GLU A 290 26.81 24.46 -3.29
CA GLU A 290 26.80 25.72 -4.03
C GLU A 290 27.15 26.91 -3.09
N VAL A 291 26.60 26.95 -1.89
CA VAL A 291 26.92 27.97 -0.87
C VAL A 291 28.38 27.87 -0.43
N LEU A 292 28.89 26.68 -0.20
CA LEU A 292 30.27 26.46 0.22
C LEU A 292 31.32 26.88 -0.83
N ASN A 293 30.96 26.78 -2.13
CA ASN A 293 31.82 27.12 -3.24
C ASN A 293 31.84 28.63 -3.57
N ILE A 294 31.06 29.48 -2.90
CA ILE A 294 31.05 30.92 -3.13
C ILE A 294 32.47 31.49 -2.84
N PRO A 295 33.08 32.17 -3.81
CA PRO A 295 34.38 32.77 -3.60
C PRO A 295 34.35 33.89 -2.54
N ILE A 296 35.34 33.97 -1.70
CA ILE A 296 35.47 35.03 -0.67
C ILE A 296 35.62 36.41 -1.32
N SER A 297 36.11 36.49 -2.56
CA SER A 297 36.20 37.74 -3.34
C SER A 297 34.85 38.44 -3.54
N ASP A 298 33.77 37.70 -3.54
CA ASP A 298 32.43 38.20 -3.79
C ASP A 298 31.80 38.94 -2.60
N PHE A 299 32.48 38.88 -1.47
CA PHE A 299 32.05 39.58 -0.26
C PHE A 299 32.78 40.90 -0.04
N GLU A 300 32.09 41.87 0.57
CA GLU A 300 32.66 43.16 0.95
C GLU A 300 33.53 43.03 2.20
N LEU A 301 34.76 42.56 2.00
CA LEU A 301 35.79 42.48 3.06
C LEU A 301 36.78 43.64 2.95
N SER A 302 37.35 44.05 4.08
CA SER A 302 38.44 45.00 4.10
C SER A 302 39.64 44.48 3.29
N VAL A 303 40.41 45.38 2.68
CA VAL A 303 41.62 45.04 1.91
C VAL A 303 42.58 44.21 2.76
N ARG A 304 42.61 44.48 4.07
CA ARG A 304 43.46 43.78 5.02
C ARG A 304 43.00 42.32 5.19
N SER A 305 41.71 42.08 5.36
CA SER A 305 41.11 40.73 5.48
C SER A 305 41.36 39.95 4.19
N LYS A 306 41.07 40.53 3.02
CA LYS A 306 41.31 39.88 1.71
C LYS A 306 42.76 39.45 1.53
N ASN A 307 43.70 40.35 1.74
CA ASN A 307 45.13 40.05 1.59
C ASN A 307 45.63 38.96 2.58
N CYS A 308 45.06 38.90 3.78
CA CYS A 308 45.41 37.85 4.72
C CYS A 308 44.87 36.48 4.30
N LEU A 309 43.59 36.42 3.87
CA LEU A 309 42.96 35.18 3.41
C LEU A 309 43.63 34.62 2.14
N GLU A 310 43.98 35.50 1.18
CA GLU A 310 44.73 35.09 -0.03
C GLU A 310 46.10 34.48 0.35
N ARG A 311 46.82 35.06 1.31
CA ARG A 311 48.11 34.51 1.77
C ARG A 311 47.98 33.20 2.50
N MET A 312 46.83 32.93 3.09
CA MET A 312 46.50 31.66 3.73
C MET A 312 45.91 30.63 2.73
N ASN A 313 45.79 31.01 1.44
CA ASN A 313 45.20 30.23 0.39
C ASN A 313 43.75 29.84 0.70
N ILE A 314 43.01 30.70 1.37
CA ILE A 314 41.59 30.55 1.66
C ILE A 314 40.82 31.32 0.59
N ILE A 315 40.12 30.59 -0.31
CA ILE A 315 39.53 31.15 -1.52
C ILE A 315 38.01 31.11 -1.47
N THR A 316 37.43 30.09 -0.82
CA THR A 316 36.00 29.84 -0.76
C THR A 316 35.44 29.84 0.66
N LEU A 317 34.13 29.88 0.82
CA LEU A 317 33.49 29.69 2.12
C LEU A 317 33.78 28.30 2.70
N ALA A 318 33.92 27.27 1.87
CA ALA A 318 34.31 25.93 2.31
C ALA A 318 35.70 25.94 2.99
N ASP A 319 36.65 26.74 2.49
CA ASP A 319 37.98 26.85 3.14
C ASP A 319 37.88 27.50 4.50
N LEU A 320 36.97 28.49 4.67
CA LEU A 320 36.75 29.13 5.97
C LEU A 320 36.11 28.20 7.01
N THR A 321 35.28 27.26 6.58
CA THR A 321 34.68 26.27 7.51
C THR A 321 35.69 25.25 8.03
N LYS A 322 36.82 25.07 7.34
CA LYS A 322 37.93 24.18 7.75
C LYS A 322 38.94 24.82 8.68
N VAL A 323 38.87 26.14 8.86
CA VAL A 323 39.88 26.89 9.68
C VAL A 323 39.24 27.36 10.98
N THR A 324 39.95 27.18 12.08
CA THR A 324 39.49 27.63 13.40
C THR A 324 39.81 29.11 13.66
N GLU A 325 39.08 29.71 14.59
CA GLU A 325 39.38 31.12 15.02
C GLU A 325 40.80 31.30 15.50
N TYR A 326 41.34 30.32 16.20
CA TYR A 326 42.71 30.34 16.73
C TYR A 326 43.75 30.36 15.60
N GLU A 327 43.55 29.58 14.56
CA GLU A 327 44.42 29.54 13.37
C GLU A 327 44.42 30.89 12.64
N LEU A 328 43.23 31.49 12.41
CA LEU A 328 43.11 32.80 11.78
C LEU A 328 43.84 33.91 12.60
N LEU A 329 43.63 33.91 13.92
CA LEU A 329 44.29 34.90 14.81
C LEU A 329 45.80 34.71 14.97
N SER A 330 46.31 33.50 14.75
CA SER A 330 47.74 33.20 14.80
C SER A 330 48.51 33.80 13.61
N TYR A 331 47.80 34.19 12.56
CA TYR A 331 48.41 34.67 11.32
C TYR A 331 48.85 36.14 11.44
N LYS A 332 50.06 36.42 10.98
CA LYS A 332 50.67 37.76 11.06
C LYS A 332 49.80 38.80 10.33
N ASN A 333 49.42 39.86 11.03
CA ASN A 333 48.59 40.97 10.54
C ASN A 333 47.07 40.64 10.41
N PHE A 334 46.60 39.50 10.91
CA PHE A 334 45.17 39.22 11.06
C PHE A 334 44.74 39.61 12.48
N GLY A 335 43.67 40.34 12.65
CA GLY A 335 43.21 40.82 13.96
C GLY A 335 41.70 40.59 14.17
N GLU A 336 41.23 40.87 15.39
CA GLU A 336 39.86 40.65 15.81
C GLU A 336 38.82 41.37 14.92
N THR A 337 39.13 42.52 14.36
CA THR A 337 38.23 43.23 13.42
C THR A 337 38.04 42.44 12.15
N SER A 338 39.10 41.83 11.59
CA SER A 338 39.01 40.96 10.42
C SER A 338 38.28 39.66 10.75
N LEU A 339 38.45 39.12 11.93
CA LEU A 339 37.70 37.95 12.40
C LEU A 339 36.19 38.23 12.49
N THR A 340 35.82 39.41 13.00
CA THR A 340 34.43 39.83 13.12
C THR A 340 33.77 39.98 11.75
N GLU A 341 34.49 40.54 10.75
CA GLU A 341 34.03 40.63 9.35
C GLU A 341 33.71 39.22 8.77
N ILE A 342 34.63 38.27 8.97
CA ILE A 342 34.47 36.89 8.47
C ILE A 342 33.30 36.17 9.16
N LYS A 343 33.23 36.28 10.51
CA LYS A 343 32.10 35.71 11.27
C LYS A 343 30.76 36.27 10.79
N HIS A 344 30.70 37.56 10.49
CA HIS A 344 29.47 38.17 9.96
C HIS A 344 29.03 37.57 8.63
N ILE A 345 29.98 37.37 7.71
CA ILE A 345 29.73 36.75 6.41
C ILE A 345 29.25 35.29 6.55
N LEU A 346 29.96 34.49 7.34
CA LEU A 346 29.59 33.10 7.58
C LEU A 346 28.21 32.98 8.23
N ASN A 347 27.90 33.82 9.24
CA ASN A 347 26.60 33.84 9.89
C ASN A 347 25.45 34.21 8.93
N GLN A 348 25.66 35.13 7.97
CA GLN A 348 24.68 35.47 6.95
C GLN A 348 24.33 34.25 6.05
N LYS A 349 25.23 33.30 5.92
CA LYS A 349 25.06 32.07 5.14
C LYS A 349 24.75 30.83 6.02
N GLY A 350 24.58 31.04 7.35
CA GLY A 350 24.30 29.95 8.29
C GLY A 350 25.51 29.07 8.60
N LEU A 351 26.74 29.54 8.28
CA LEU A 351 27.99 28.81 8.46
C LEU A 351 28.78 29.31 9.68
N ARG A 352 29.73 28.51 10.16
CA ARG A 352 30.63 28.84 11.26
C ARG A 352 32.08 28.44 10.94
N LEU A 353 33.05 29.17 11.51
CA LEU A 353 34.45 28.78 11.46
C LEU A 353 34.68 27.45 12.18
N GLY A 354 35.48 26.57 11.58
CA GLY A 354 35.81 25.27 12.15
C GLY A 354 34.67 24.22 12.09
N GLN A 355 33.57 24.54 11.43
CA GLN A 355 32.41 23.64 11.37
C GLN A 355 32.74 22.29 10.74
N ALA A 356 33.61 22.26 9.71
CA ALA A 356 34.02 21.02 9.05
C ALA A 356 34.95 20.19 9.94
N VAL A 357 35.76 20.85 10.77
CA VAL A 357 36.69 20.20 11.74
C VAL A 357 35.90 19.54 12.87
N GLU A 358 34.83 20.20 13.34
CA GLU A 358 33.92 19.62 14.35
C GLU A 358 33.20 18.38 13.85
N SER A 359 32.70 18.39 12.57
CA SER A 359 32.03 17.23 11.98
C SER A 359 32.98 16.02 11.80
N ASP A 360 34.24 16.26 11.43
CA ASP A 360 35.24 15.18 11.30
C ASP A 360 35.61 14.58 12.67
N ILE A 361 35.63 15.39 13.76
CA ILE A 361 35.87 14.89 15.11
C ILE A 361 34.72 14.01 15.63
N PHE A 362 33.48 14.29 15.26
CA PHE A 362 32.33 13.47 15.65
C PHE A 362 32.24 12.16 14.85
N LEU A 363 32.72 12.13 13.60
CA LEU A 363 32.84 10.90 12.82
C LEU A 363 33.94 9.97 13.31
N ASP A 364 35.07 10.52 13.80
CA ASP A 364 36.20 9.74 14.38
C ASP A 364 35.96 9.27 15.82
N SER A 365 34.98 9.83 16.54
CA SER A 365 34.68 9.43 17.91
C SER A 365 33.82 8.19 18.07
N ASP A 366 33.18 7.72 16.98
CA ASP A 366 32.42 6.47 16.98
C ASP A 366 33.23 5.23 16.58
N THR A 367 34.51 5.42 16.19
CA THR A 367 35.45 4.31 16.02
C THR A 367 36.50 4.33 17.16
N GLY A 368 36.07 3.74 18.29
CA GLY A 368 36.89 3.60 19.49
C GLY A 368 38.05 2.62 19.36
N ALA A 369 39.22 3.14 19.60
CA ALA A 369 40.39 2.53 20.23
C ALA A 369 41.03 1.27 19.60
N GLY A 370 42.24 1.50 19.07
CA GLY A 370 43.24 0.45 18.85
C GLY A 370 44.51 1.02 18.19
N ALA A 371 45.42 1.47 19.01
CA ALA A 371 46.76 1.89 18.55
C ALA A 371 47.53 0.70 17.95
N ASP A 372 48.20 0.88 16.82
CA ASP A 372 49.66 0.75 16.81
C ASP A 372 50.31 1.25 15.51
N ASN A 373 51.57 1.62 15.65
CA ASN A 373 52.49 2.29 14.74
C ASN A 373 52.84 1.52 13.47
N GLY A 374 53.05 2.22 12.35
CA GLY A 374 53.86 1.66 11.25
C GLY A 374 53.97 2.56 10.02
N ASN A 375 55.09 3.24 9.93
CA ASN A 375 55.68 3.98 8.81
C ASN A 375 55.53 3.31 7.43
N GLY A 376 55.32 4.10 6.39
CA GLY A 376 55.66 3.68 5.02
C GLY A 376 55.11 4.60 3.92
N ALA A 377 56.00 5.44 3.41
CA ALA A 377 55.80 6.29 2.23
C ALA A 377 55.59 5.47 0.94
N GLY A 378 54.78 6.00 0.02
CA GLY A 378 54.71 5.47 -1.36
C GLY A 378 53.70 6.19 -2.25
N ASN A 379 54.19 7.17 -2.98
CA ASN A 379 53.62 7.81 -4.16
C ASN A 379 53.11 6.78 -5.20
N SER A 380 51.97 7.04 -5.80
CA SER A 380 51.88 6.99 -7.29
C SER A 380 50.52 7.41 -7.83
N ASP A 381 50.56 8.45 -8.65
CA ASP A 381 49.58 8.82 -9.69
C ASP A 381 49.08 7.60 -10.46
N GLN A 382 47.77 7.57 -10.74
CA GLN A 382 47.28 7.09 -12.02
C GLN A 382 45.91 7.66 -12.39
N SER A 383 45.95 8.42 -13.46
CA SER A 383 44.86 8.93 -14.29
C SER A 383 43.89 7.85 -14.77
N ILE A 384 42.60 8.13 -14.69
CA ILE A 384 41.56 7.29 -15.32
C ILE A 384 41.13 7.95 -16.63
N THR A 385 41.43 7.27 -17.71
CA THR A 385 40.93 7.54 -19.07
C THR A 385 39.54 6.94 -19.24
N ILE A 386 38.64 7.77 -19.78
CA ILE A 386 37.31 7.40 -20.27
C ILE A 386 37.47 6.71 -21.62
N SER A 387 36.89 5.53 -21.80
CA SER A 387 36.61 4.97 -23.11
C SER A 387 35.13 4.56 -23.19
N ASN A 388 34.40 5.27 -24.07
CA ASN A 388 33.12 4.82 -24.62
C ASN A 388 33.34 3.65 -25.56
N ASP A 389 32.56 2.61 -25.45
CA ASP A 389 32.13 1.85 -26.60
C ASP A 389 30.75 1.23 -26.39
N SER A 390 29.90 1.49 -27.35
CA SER A 390 28.58 0.94 -27.61
C SER A 390 28.70 -0.50 -28.10
N ASP A 391 27.86 -1.42 -27.64
CA ASP A 391 27.04 -2.20 -28.57
C ASP A 391 26.00 -3.12 -27.86
N THR A 392 24.84 -3.08 -28.42
CA THR A 392 23.65 -3.95 -28.50
C THR A 392 23.64 -5.34 -27.83
N GLY A 393 22.52 -5.61 -27.15
CA GLY A 393 22.04 -6.98 -26.88
C GLY A 393 20.89 -6.99 -25.89
N ALA A 394 19.67 -7.17 -26.42
CA ALA A 394 18.48 -7.44 -25.62
C ALA A 394 18.65 -8.72 -24.81
N ASP A 395 18.21 -8.70 -23.56
CA ASP A 395 17.36 -9.75 -22.99
C ASP A 395 16.74 -9.25 -21.68
N ALA A 396 15.44 -9.55 -21.53
CA ALA A 396 14.67 -9.33 -20.33
C ALA A 396 15.25 -10.17 -19.17
N ASP A 397 15.34 -9.57 -17.98
CA ASP A 397 14.80 -10.23 -16.78
C ASP A 397 15.11 -9.44 -15.50
N ASP A 398 14.10 -9.38 -14.65
CA ASP A 398 14.09 -9.53 -13.20
C ASP A 398 14.55 -8.36 -12.31
N GLY A 399 13.54 -7.61 -11.88
CA GLY A 399 13.58 -6.67 -10.76
C GLY A 399 13.68 -7.35 -9.39
N ASN A 400 14.70 -8.18 -9.15
CA ASN A 400 14.94 -8.80 -7.82
C ASN A 400 16.40 -8.70 -7.36
N GLN A 401 17.10 -7.61 -7.68
CA GLN A 401 18.50 -7.46 -7.26
C GLN A 401 18.73 -6.71 -5.94
N SER A 402 17.69 -6.25 -5.24
CA SER A 402 17.88 -5.42 -4.03
C SER A 402 18.06 -6.22 -2.73
N ASN A 403 17.68 -7.51 -2.66
CA ASN A 403 17.66 -8.31 -1.41
C ASN A 403 18.47 -9.60 -1.46
N THR A 404 19.48 -9.68 -2.32
CA THR A 404 20.33 -10.88 -2.44
C THR A 404 21.44 -10.91 -1.38
N ILE A 405 21.72 -12.10 -0.85
CA ILE A 405 22.79 -12.39 0.13
C ILE A 405 24.18 -11.92 -0.33
N SER A 406 24.39 -11.77 -1.66
CA SER A 406 25.64 -11.27 -2.23
C SER A 406 26.07 -9.88 -1.78
N LYS A 407 25.18 -9.11 -1.15
CA LYS A 407 25.46 -7.77 -0.58
C LYS A 407 26.09 -7.82 0.82
N LEU A 408 26.01 -8.96 1.49
CA LEU A 408 26.60 -9.15 2.81
C LEU A 408 28.01 -9.74 2.66
N GLU A 409 28.94 -9.27 3.47
CA GLU A 409 30.32 -9.73 3.47
C GLU A 409 30.47 -10.96 4.36
N PHE A 410 30.23 -12.16 3.78
CA PHE A 410 30.47 -13.44 4.43
C PHE A 410 31.81 -14.03 4.02
N SER A 411 32.41 -14.81 4.91
CA SER A 411 33.54 -15.68 4.58
C SER A 411 33.15 -16.67 3.48
N ASP A 412 34.10 -17.11 2.66
CA ASP A 412 33.85 -18.04 1.55
C ASP A 412 33.20 -19.35 2.04
N ASP A 413 33.61 -19.81 3.22
CA ASP A 413 33.08 -21.03 3.85
C ASP A 413 31.64 -20.83 4.34
N CYS A 414 31.32 -19.68 4.96
CA CYS A 414 29.97 -19.34 5.38
C CYS A 414 29.03 -19.16 4.18
N ARG A 415 29.50 -18.49 3.12
CA ARG A 415 28.74 -18.32 1.88
C ARG A 415 28.45 -19.64 1.20
N GLY A 416 29.42 -20.59 1.21
CA GLY A 416 29.23 -21.94 0.72
C GLY A 416 28.13 -22.69 1.51
N ALA A 417 28.18 -22.63 2.83
CA ALA A 417 27.17 -23.25 3.70
C ALA A 417 25.76 -22.68 3.50
N ILE A 418 25.64 -21.36 3.32
CA ILE A 418 24.35 -20.70 3.03
C ILE A 418 23.81 -21.16 1.66
N ALA A 419 24.66 -21.30 0.65
CA ALA A 419 24.27 -21.76 -0.68
C ALA A 419 23.83 -23.25 -0.68
N GLU A 420 24.44 -24.11 0.13
CA GLU A 420 24.06 -25.51 0.27
C GLU A 420 22.67 -25.71 0.85
N ILE A 421 22.19 -24.81 1.71
CA ILE A 421 20.84 -24.85 2.27
C ILE A 421 19.81 -24.10 1.38
N GLY A 422 20.25 -23.59 0.21
CA GLY A 422 19.34 -23.01 -0.79
C GLY A 422 18.74 -21.66 -0.42
N ILE A 423 19.38 -20.88 0.46
CA ILE A 423 18.94 -19.53 0.83
C ILE A 423 19.58 -18.53 -0.14
N GLU A 424 18.76 -17.77 -0.87
CA GLU A 424 19.20 -16.81 -1.89
C GLU A 424 18.99 -15.37 -1.50
N THR A 425 18.04 -15.09 -0.56
CA THR A 425 17.69 -13.74 -0.15
C THR A 425 17.99 -13.47 1.33
N ILE A 426 18.21 -12.18 1.65
CA ILE A 426 18.43 -11.71 3.04
C ILE A 426 17.20 -11.98 3.90
N ASP A 427 15.99 -11.88 3.33
CA ASP A 427 14.73 -12.11 4.05
C ASP A 427 14.56 -13.59 4.40
N ASP A 428 14.93 -14.52 3.51
CA ASP A 428 14.89 -15.95 3.79
C ASP A 428 15.88 -16.32 4.90
N LEU A 429 17.05 -15.65 4.93
CA LEU A 429 18.05 -15.83 5.98
C LEU A 429 17.55 -15.29 7.34
N ALA A 430 16.95 -14.12 7.37
CA ALA A 430 16.41 -13.50 8.59
C ALA A 430 15.17 -14.25 9.14
N ALA A 431 14.44 -14.98 8.29
CA ALA A 431 13.30 -15.81 8.68
C ALA A 431 13.72 -17.11 9.41
N LYS A 432 14.97 -17.53 9.34
CA LYS A 432 15.50 -18.70 10.03
C LYS A 432 15.81 -18.39 11.49
N THR A 433 15.66 -19.39 12.35
CA THR A 433 16.12 -19.31 13.74
C THR A 433 17.54 -19.84 13.90
N GLU A 434 18.23 -19.43 14.94
CA GLU A 434 19.57 -19.92 15.27
C GLU A 434 19.59 -21.44 15.40
N SER A 435 18.56 -22.05 15.99
CA SER A 435 18.44 -23.51 16.16
C SER A 435 18.28 -24.22 14.82
N GLU A 436 17.48 -23.67 13.90
CA GLU A 436 17.27 -24.25 12.56
C GLU A 436 18.55 -24.23 11.73
N LEU A 437 19.34 -23.16 11.80
CA LEU A 437 20.63 -23.07 11.11
C LEU A 437 21.64 -24.08 11.65
N LEU A 438 21.68 -24.31 12.96
CA LEU A 438 22.59 -25.29 13.60
C LEU A 438 22.19 -26.75 13.38
N GLU A 439 20.93 -27.02 13.04
CA GLU A 439 20.45 -28.37 12.69
C GLU A 439 20.84 -28.79 11.26
N GLU A 440 21.20 -27.84 10.40
CA GLU A 440 21.62 -28.12 9.02
C GLU A 440 23.04 -28.69 8.95
N ASN A 441 23.24 -29.72 8.13
CA ASN A 441 24.52 -30.39 7.99
C ASN A 441 25.60 -29.44 7.42
N GLY A 442 26.65 -29.20 8.19
CA GLY A 442 27.78 -28.37 7.79
C GLY A 442 27.77 -26.97 8.37
N PHE A 443 26.71 -26.57 9.10
CA PHE A 443 26.66 -25.26 9.76
C PHE A 443 27.36 -25.28 11.12
N ALA A 444 28.37 -24.45 11.27
CA ALA A 444 29.09 -24.27 12.53
C ALA A 444 28.56 -23.03 13.29
N GLN A 445 28.69 -23.01 14.63
CA GLN A 445 28.31 -21.86 15.45
C GLN A 445 28.99 -20.56 14.99
N SER A 446 30.24 -20.65 14.47
CA SER A 446 30.95 -19.50 13.92
C SER A 446 30.28 -18.87 12.72
N PHE A 447 29.56 -19.67 11.89
CA PHE A 447 28.80 -19.14 10.75
C PHE A 447 27.51 -18.45 11.19
N VAL A 448 26.86 -18.98 12.23
CA VAL A 448 25.68 -18.33 12.82
C VAL A 448 26.06 -16.97 13.44
N ASP A 449 27.18 -16.92 14.16
CA ASP A 449 27.69 -15.67 14.73
C ASP A 449 28.04 -14.64 13.65
N GLU A 450 28.62 -15.10 12.52
CA GLU A 450 28.92 -14.25 11.37
C GLU A 450 27.63 -13.72 10.71
N ILE A 451 26.60 -14.57 10.55
CA ILE A 451 25.29 -14.19 10.02
C ILE A 451 24.61 -13.16 10.91
N ILE A 452 24.61 -13.37 12.24
CA ILE A 452 24.01 -12.43 13.20
C ILE A 452 24.70 -11.07 13.08
N ASN A 453 26.03 -11.03 13.04
CA ASN A 453 26.78 -9.79 12.91
C ASN A 453 26.45 -9.08 11.59
N GLN A 454 26.38 -9.78 10.47
CA GLN A 454 26.08 -9.19 9.17
C GLN A 454 24.62 -8.69 9.08
N LEU A 455 23.65 -9.41 9.64
CA LEU A 455 22.27 -8.97 9.70
C LEU A 455 22.10 -7.74 10.62
N GLU A 456 22.83 -7.66 11.74
CA GLU A 456 22.81 -6.50 12.63
C GLU A 456 23.35 -5.23 11.94
N THR A 457 24.34 -5.35 11.03
CA THR A 457 24.86 -4.19 10.27
C THR A 457 23.80 -3.55 9.37
N ILE A 458 22.81 -4.33 8.94
CA ILE A 458 21.69 -3.86 8.10
C ILE A 458 20.38 -3.68 8.91
N GLY A 459 20.46 -3.75 10.26
CA GLY A 459 19.33 -3.54 11.16
C GLY A 459 18.33 -4.71 11.24
N LEU A 460 18.68 -5.88 10.73
CA LEU A 460 17.89 -7.11 10.79
C LEU A 460 18.40 -8.05 11.89
N LYS A 461 17.54 -8.98 12.33
CA LYS A 461 17.90 -10.04 13.30
C LYS A 461 17.30 -11.36 12.83
N LEU A 462 17.95 -12.47 13.18
CA LEU A 462 17.37 -13.79 13.04
C LEU A 462 16.05 -13.90 13.81
N HIS A 463 15.14 -14.73 13.29
CA HIS A 463 13.85 -14.95 13.93
C HIS A 463 14.06 -15.56 15.33
N SER A 464 13.52 -14.92 16.37
CA SER A 464 13.52 -15.46 17.71
C SER A 464 12.41 -16.53 17.80
N GLY A 465 12.78 -17.79 17.72
CA GLY A 465 11.85 -18.91 17.94
C GLY A 465 11.18 -18.78 19.29
N THR A 466 9.87 -18.52 19.28
CA THR A 466 9.03 -18.65 20.49
C THR A 466 8.73 -20.12 20.68
N ILE A 467 9.21 -20.69 21.81
CA ILE A 467 8.82 -22.00 22.33
C ILE A 467 7.32 -22.00 22.66
#